data_dccb661c55629400b6812aa4b87de861
#
_entry.id   dccb661c55629400b6812aa4b87de861
#
_cell.length_a   1.000
_cell.length_b   1.000
_cell.length_c   1.000
_cell.angle_alpha   90.00
_cell.angle_beta   90.00
_cell.angle_gamma   90.00
#
_symmetry.space_group_name_H-M   'P 1'
#
loop_
_entity.id
_entity.type
_entity.pdbx_description
1 polymer ?
#
loop_
_entity_poly.entity_id
_entity_poly.type
_entity_poly.pdbx_seq_one_letter_code
_entity_poly.pdbx_strand_id
1 'polypeptide(L)'
;MDNILLNEHAQFGIFIEADIKQANQIQAACVKALDCLAAIQAKFPQHQIGMTLAFGANFWQSTQYAAQSPELKNFPSYGKNHTIAPATQHDLLIHIQSNNYDANFTLALDVLAVFGSAIDVKNETHGFRRYEERGLDDFVDGTENPHGDEKILSTALDEHGGSYVLMQRFAHDLSKWQQYSVAEQEESIGRSKETNEEFDKAIRHPRSHLARSNLKENGVGLKIVRRSLPYGTASGEHGLAFIAYAARLHNIEAQLQHMFGDVEDGLTDFLLERLSQAISGAYYYAPSKETLRRL
;
A
#
# COMPACT_ATOMS: atom_id res chain seq x y z
N MET A 1 11.06 6.31 6.76
CA MET A 1 9.64 6.37 6.34
C MET A 1 9.29 7.71 5.69
N ASP A 2 9.82 8.85 6.16
CA ASP A 2 9.42 10.18 5.66
C ASP A 2 9.51 10.33 4.14
N ASN A 3 10.64 9.96 3.53
CA ASN A 3 10.78 10.02 2.06
C ASN A 3 9.82 9.10 1.30
N ILE A 4 9.27 8.05 1.93
CA ILE A 4 8.19 7.25 1.36
C ILE A 4 6.89 8.06 1.39
N LEU A 5 6.56 8.63 2.55
CA LEU A 5 5.29 9.33 2.73
C LEU A 5 5.23 10.65 1.97
N LEU A 6 6.34 11.39 1.89
CA LEU A 6 6.38 12.74 1.31
C LEU A 6 6.74 12.76 -0.19
N ASN A 7 7.29 11.68 -0.76
CA ASN A 7 7.51 11.58 -2.21
C ASN A 7 6.26 11.09 -2.92
N GLU A 8 5.28 11.97 -3.11
CA GLU A 8 3.99 11.65 -3.73
C GLU A 8 4.12 11.20 -5.19
N HIS A 9 5.15 11.69 -5.88
CA HIS A 9 5.35 11.49 -7.32
C HIS A 9 6.50 10.52 -7.64
N ALA A 10 6.85 9.64 -6.69
CA ALA A 10 7.88 8.64 -6.93
C ALA A 10 7.58 7.79 -8.18
N GLN A 11 8.60 7.57 -9.00
CA GLN A 11 8.46 6.95 -10.31
C GLN A 11 8.52 5.42 -10.24
N PHE A 12 9.23 4.88 -9.24
CA PHE A 12 9.48 3.44 -9.12
C PHE A 12 9.37 2.99 -7.67
N GLY A 13 8.88 1.76 -7.48
CA GLY A 13 8.81 1.12 -6.18
C GLY A 13 9.20 -0.35 -6.24
N ILE A 14 9.74 -0.87 -5.14
CA ILE A 14 10.00 -2.28 -4.92
C ILE A 14 9.32 -2.66 -3.60
N PHE A 15 8.51 -3.71 -3.64
CA PHE A 15 7.75 -4.22 -2.50
C PHE A 15 8.19 -5.67 -2.27
N ILE A 16 8.84 -5.95 -1.14
CA ILE A 16 9.36 -7.27 -0.80
C ILE A 16 8.66 -7.75 0.47
N GLU A 17 8.02 -8.91 0.39
CA GLU A 17 7.40 -9.58 1.53
C GLU A 17 8.19 -10.84 1.86
N ALA A 18 8.50 -11.04 3.14
CA ALA A 18 9.33 -12.14 3.60
C ALA A 18 8.86 -12.71 4.94
N ASP A 19 9.16 -13.99 5.17
CA ASP A 19 9.03 -14.63 6.49
C ASP A 19 10.34 -14.52 7.28
N ILE A 20 10.24 -14.23 8.56
CA ILE A 20 11.38 -14.14 9.46
C ILE A 20 11.78 -15.56 9.93
N LYS A 21 13.04 -15.94 9.69
CA LYS A 21 13.60 -17.24 10.11
C LYS A 21 14.45 -17.14 11.38
N GLN A 22 15.09 -16.00 11.64
CA GLN A 22 15.99 -15.80 12.76
C GLN A 22 15.68 -14.45 13.44
N ALA A 23 14.69 -14.45 14.33
CA ALA A 23 14.19 -13.26 15.01
C ALA A 23 15.28 -12.45 15.75
N ASN A 24 16.26 -13.14 16.35
CA ASN A 24 17.37 -12.54 17.07
C ASN A 24 18.37 -11.76 16.20
N GLN A 25 18.29 -11.86 14.88
CA GLN A 25 19.15 -11.11 13.95
C GLN A 25 18.45 -9.88 13.37
N ILE A 26 17.11 -9.75 13.51
CA ILE A 26 16.32 -8.72 12.83
C ILE A 26 16.72 -7.32 13.28
N GLN A 27 16.94 -7.06 14.57
CA GLN A 27 17.37 -5.75 15.04
C GLN A 27 18.67 -5.29 14.35
N ALA A 28 19.69 -6.14 14.39
CA ALA A 28 20.98 -5.82 13.77
C ALA A 28 20.87 -5.60 12.25
N ALA A 29 20.03 -6.39 11.58
CA ALA A 29 19.74 -6.24 10.16
C ALA A 29 19.01 -4.91 9.88
N CYS A 30 18.03 -4.52 10.68
CA CYS A 30 17.33 -3.23 10.54
C CYS A 30 18.27 -2.03 10.68
N VAL A 31 19.19 -2.05 11.66
CA VAL A 31 20.20 -0.99 11.82
C VAL A 31 21.05 -0.86 10.57
N LYS A 32 21.59 -1.97 10.07
CA LYS A 32 22.42 -1.97 8.85
C LYS A 32 21.62 -1.57 7.61
N ALA A 33 20.36 -1.99 7.48
CA ALA A 33 19.49 -1.56 6.38
C ALA A 33 19.24 -0.05 6.39
N LEU A 34 19.09 0.56 7.56
CA LEU A 34 19.01 2.02 7.69
C LEU A 34 20.33 2.70 7.30
N ASP A 35 21.48 2.07 7.56
CA ASP A 35 22.80 2.60 7.14
C ASP A 35 22.97 2.48 5.61
N CYS A 36 22.51 1.38 4.97
CA CYS A 36 22.45 1.25 3.50
C CYS A 36 21.58 2.36 2.89
N LEU A 37 20.39 2.61 3.48
CA LEU A 37 19.54 3.72 3.04
C LEU A 37 20.25 5.06 3.12
N ALA A 38 20.91 5.37 4.24
CA ALA A 38 21.62 6.62 4.43
C ALA A 38 22.76 6.77 3.41
N ALA A 39 23.51 5.70 3.13
CA ALA A 39 24.61 5.70 2.16
C ALA A 39 24.12 5.99 0.74
N ILE A 40 23.04 5.35 0.30
CA ILE A 40 22.52 5.57 -1.06
C ILE A 40 21.85 6.95 -1.20
N GLN A 41 21.19 7.45 -0.16
CA GLN A 41 20.64 8.81 -0.13
C GLN A 41 21.75 9.87 -0.26
N ALA A 42 22.89 9.67 0.42
CA ALA A 42 24.05 10.55 0.30
C ALA A 42 24.69 10.53 -1.09
N LYS A 43 24.69 9.35 -1.74
CA LYS A 43 25.23 9.18 -3.10
C LYS A 43 24.32 9.77 -4.18
N PHE A 44 23.00 9.74 -3.98
CA PHE A 44 21.99 10.16 -4.97
C PHE A 44 20.91 11.06 -4.35
N PRO A 45 21.26 12.22 -3.80
CA PRO A 45 20.33 13.07 -3.05
C PRO A 45 19.14 13.57 -3.89
N GLN A 46 19.31 13.67 -5.22
CA GLN A 46 18.26 14.15 -6.14
C GLN A 46 17.13 13.15 -6.38
N HIS A 47 17.29 11.88 -5.98
CA HIS A 47 16.30 10.84 -6.33
C HIS A 47 15.25 10.57 -5.24
N GLN A 48 15.32 11.28 -4.12
CA GLN A 48 14.33 11.18 -3.01
C GLN A 48 14.06 9.72 -2.57
N ILE A 49 15.16 8.96 -2.42
CA ILE A 49 15.08 7.54 -2.07
C ILE A 49 14.51 7.37 -0.67
N GLY A 50 13.47 6.57 -0.55
CA GLY A 50 12.84 6.18 0.71
C GLY A 50 12.81 4.67 0.91
N MET A 51 12.78 4.25 2.18
CA MET A 51 12.56 2.86 2.57
C MET A 51 11.71 2.81 3.83
N THR A 52 10.77 1.86 3.85
CA THR A 52 10.02 1.45 5.03
C THR A 52 10.32 -0.02 5.33
N LEU A 53 10.59 -0.34 6.58
CA LEU A 53 10.58 -1.70 7.13
C LEU A 53 9.35 -1.80 8.01
N ALA A 54 8.47 -2.77 7.74
CA ALA A 54 7.24 -2.98 8.50
C ALA A 54 7.06 -4.46 8.84
N PHE A 55 6.46 -4.74 9.99
CA PHE A 55 6.38 -6.07 10.56
C PHE A 55 4.96 -6.56 10.71
N GLY A 56 4.72 -7.82 10.34
CA GLY A 56 3.46 -8.53 10.59
C GLY A 56 3.21 -8.79 12.07
N ALA A 57 1.96 -9.02 12.43
CA ALA A 57 1.52 -9.14 13.82
C ALA A 57 2.28 -10.24 14.58
N ASN A 58 2.54 -11.40 13.96
CA ASN A 58 3.20 -12.53 14.64
C ASN A 58 4.59 -12.17 15.16
N PHE A 59 5.40 -11.49 14.35
CA PHE A 59 6.71 -11.03 14.79
C PHE A 59 6.59 -9.83 15.73
N TRP A 60 5.82 -8.81 15.35
CA TRP A 60 5.76 -7.55 16.08
C TRP A 60 5.26 -7.72 17.52
N GLN A 61 4.23 -8.55 17.73
CA GLN A 61 3.67 -8.84 19.06
C GLN A 61 4.64 -9.58 19.98
N SER A 62 5.70 -10.21 19.45
CA SER A 62 6.75 -10.82 20.26
C SER A 62 7.81 -9.84 20.75
N THR A 63 7.80 -8.59 20.28
CA THR A 63 8.76 -7.55 20.65
C THR A 63 8.31 -6.78 21.91
N GLN A 64 9.26 -6.12 22.56
CA GLN A 64 8.96 -5.21 23.69
C GLN A 64 8.13 -3.97 23.26
N TYR A 65 7.98 -3.71 21.97
CA TYR A 65 7.27 -2.57 21.39
C TYR A 65 5.84 -2.92 20.92
N ALA A 66 5.34 -4.12 21.18
CA ALA A 66 4.01 -4.57 20.79
C ALA A 66 2.89 -3.58 21.14
N ALA A 67 3.01 -2.91 22.30
CA ALA A 67 2.03 -1.94 22.78
C ALA A 67 1.91 -0.68 21.89
N GLN A 68 2.88 -0.40 21.01
CA GLN A 68 2.81 0.75 20.09
C GLN A 68 1.76 0.57 18.98
N SER A 69 1.32 -0.66 18.71
CA SER A 69 0.34 -0.94 17.67
C SER A 69 -0.79 -1.87 18.13
N PRO A 70 -1.65 -1.40 19.05
CA PRO A 70 -2.68 -2.25 19.66
C PRO A 70 -3.72 -2.77 18.66
N GLU A 71 -3.91 -2.11 17.51
CA GLU A 71 -4.84 -2.56 16.47
C GLU A 71 -4.23 -3.60 15.52
N LEU A 72 -2.89 -3.84 15.56
CA LEU A 72 -2.21 -4.73 14.62
C LEU A 72 -2.65 -6.19 14.82
N LYS A 73 -3.06 -6.80 13.74
CA LYS A 73 -3.46 -8.21 13.65
C LYS A 73 -3.09 -8.78 12.29
N ASN A 74 -3.16 -10.09 12.12
CA ASN A 74 -3.03 -10.69 10.81
C ASN A 74 -4.21 -10.30 9.93
N PHE A 75 -3.94 -10.11 8.64
CA PHE A 75 -4.96 -9.78 7.64
C PHE A 75 -6.00 -10.91 7.59
N PRO A 76 -7.29 -10.63 7.84
CA PRO A 76 -8.34 -11.60 7.60
C PRO A 76 -8.68 -11.62 6.11
N SER A 77 -9.33 -12.70 5.64
CA SER A 77 -9.94 -12.65 4.31
C SER A 77 -11.19 -11.76 4.35
N TYR A 78 -11.36 -10.90 3.33
CA TYR A 78 -12.56 -10.09 3.13
C TYR A 78 -13.35 -10.57 1.94
N GLY A 79 -14.68 -10.34 1.96
CA GLY A 79 -15.56 -10.63 0.85
C GLY A 79 -16.03 -12.08 0.77
N LYS A 80 -16.85 -12.34 -0.25
CA LYS A 80 -17.52 -13.65 -0.47
C LYS A 80 -17.54 -13.99 -1.96
N ASN A 81 -17.68 -15.29 -2.25
CA ASN A 81 -17.83 -15.81 -3.59
C ASN A 81 -16.65 -15.45 -4.52
N HIS A 82 -16.88 -14.63 -5.55
CA HIS A 82 -15.90 -14.27 -6.57
C HIS A 82 -15.12 -12.99 -6.24
N THR A 83 -15.52 -12.26 -5.19
CA THR A 83 -14.86 -11.02 -4.75
C THR A 83 -14.23 -11.26 -3.37
N ILE A 84 -13.06 -11.89 -3.36
CA ILE A 84 -12.34 -12.22 -2.12
C ILE A 84 -10.99 -11.53 -2.12
N ALA A 85 -10.64 -10.88 -0.99
CA ALA A 85 -9.29 -10.51 -0.66
C ALA A 85 -8.66 -11.64 0.17
N PRO A 86 -7.73 -12.42 -0.38
CA PRO A 86 -7.13 -13.54 0.34
C PRO A 86 -6.18 -13.03 1.43
N ALA A 87 -6.08 -13.76 2.54
CA ALA A 87 -5.08 -13.54 3.56
C ALA A 87 -3.76 -14.22 3.14
N THR A 88 -2.74 -13.41 2.89
CA THR A 88 -1.39 -13.87 2.52
C THR A 88 -0.35 -13.20 3.41
N GLN A 89 -0.58 -13.24 4.72
CA GLN A 89 0.22 -12.53 5.71
C GLN A 89 1.66 -13.08 5.77
N HIS A 90 2.64 -12.15 5.73
CA HIS A 90 4.06 -12.41 5.99
C HIS A 90 4.55 -11.60 7.20
N ASP A 91 5.79 -11.88 7.66
CA ASP A 91 6.34 -11.29 8.88
C ASP A 91 7.04 -9.94 8.65
N LEU A 92 7.55 -9.70 7.44
CA LEU A 92 8.31 -8.51 7.08
C LEU A 92 7.87 -7.98 5.72
N LEU A 93 7.66 -6.66 5.64
CA LEU A 93 7.55 -5.90 4.41
C LEU A 93 8.71 -4.91 4.31
N ILE A 94 9.41 -4.92 3.18
CA ILE A 94 10.38 -3.91 2.78
C ILE A 94 9.78 -3.15 1.60
N HIS A 95 9.47 -1.86 1.79
CA HIS A 95 9.01 -0.98 0.72
C HIS A 95 10.09 0.06 0.41
N ILE A 96 10.60 0.05 -0.82
CA ILE A 96 11.58 1.01 -1.35
C ILE A 96 10.93 1.79 -2.47
N GLN A 97 11.08 3.12 -2.48
CA GLN A 97 10.47 3.98 -3.50
C GLN A 97 11.35 5.19 -3.78
N SER A 98 11.47 5.57 -5.05
CA SER A 98 12.22 6.75 -5.47
C SER A 98 11.91 7.17 -6.91
N ASN A 99 12.64 8.18 -7.40
CA ASN A 99 12.58 8.64 -8.79
C ASN A 99 13.63 7.94 -9.70
N ASN A 100 14.30 6.89 -9.20
CA ASN A 100 15.32 6.17 -9.95
C ASN A 100 15.27 4.66 -9.68
N TYR A 101 15.01 3.87 -10.72
CA TYR A 101 14.87 2.42 -10.60
C TYR A 101 16.18 1.74 -10.17
N ASP A 102 17.33 2.13 -10.75
CA ASP A 102 18.64 1.54 -10.43
C ASP A 102 19.02 1.77 -8.96
N ALA A 103 18.75 2.98 -8.44
CA ALA A 103 18.96 3.27 -7.02
C ALA A 103 18.08 2.40 -6.10
N ASN A 104 16.80 2.18 -6.47
CA ASN A 104 15.92 1.29 -5.72
C ASN A 104 16.44 -0.15 -5.74
N PHE A 105 16.84 -0.64 -6.91
CA PHE A 105 17.34 -1.99 -7.09
C PHE A 105 18.65 -2.22 -6.32
N THR A 106 19.58 -1.26 -6.39
CA THR A 106 20.82 -1.30 -5.62
C THR A 106 20.54 -1.37 -4.11
N LEU A 107 19.65 -0.50 -3.61
CA LEU A 107 19.26 -0.52 -2.19
C LEU A 107 18.60 -1.86 -1.81
N ALA A 108 17.75 -2.41 -2.66
CA ALA A 108 17.11 -3.71 -2.41
C ALA A 108 18.15 -4.83 -2.28
N LEU A 109 19.16 -4.87 -3.18
CA LEU A 109 20.26 -5.84 -3.11
C LEU A 109 21.04 -5.71 -1.80
N ASP A 110 21.42 -4.49 -1.41
CA ASP A 110 22.17 -4.23 -0.19
C ASP A 110 21.38 -4.63 1.06
N VAL A 111 20.10 -4.28 1.10
CA VAL A 111 19.20 -4.61 2.22
C VAL A 111 18.96 -6.12 2.31
N LEU A 112 18.69 -6.80 1.21
CA LEU A 112 18.55 -8.26 1.20
C LEU A 112 19.83 -8.97 1.62
N ALA A 113 21.01 -8.48 1.21
CA ALA A 113 22.29 -9.01 1.65
C ALA A 113 22.49 -8.86 3.16
N VAL A 114 22.05 -7.73 3.73
CA VAL A 114 22.11 -7.46 5.19
C VAL A 114 21.20 -8.39 5.96
N PHE A 115 19.98 -8.65 5.50
CA PHE A 115 19.08 -9.61 6.15
C PHE A 115 19.55 -11.06 5.96
N GLY A 116 20.14 -11.39 4.81
CA GLY A 116 20.71 -12.71 4.51
C GLY A 116 19.77 -13.87 4.84
N SER A 117 20.27 -14.85 5.59
CA SER A 117 19.51 -16.03 6.01
C SER A 117 18.51 -15.76 7.16
N ALA A 118 18.45 -14.53 7.68
CA ALA A 118 17.49 -14.19 8.73
C ALA A 118 16.05 -14.10 8.20
N ILE A 119 15.88 -13.96 6.91
CA ILE A 119 14.58 -13.90 6.23
C ILE A 119 14.52 -14.89 5.06
N ASP A 120 13.29 -15.18 4.62
CA ASP A 120 12.98 -15.98 3.44
C ASP A 120 11.99 -15.17 2.58
N VAL A 121 12.47 -14.61 1.48
CA VAL A 121 11.65 -13.77 0.57
C VAL A 121 10.56 -14.63 -0.09
N LYS A 122 9.33 -14.18 0.01
CA LYS A 122 8.15 -14.84 -0.54
C LYS A 122 7.61 -14.17 -1.78
N ASN A 123 7.60 -12.85 -1.78
CA ASN A 123 7.13 -12.05 -2.90
C ASN A 123 8.06 -10.86 -3.10
N GLU A 124 8.29 -10.53 -4.36
CA GLU A 124 8.94 -9.28 -4.75
C GLU A 124 8.16 -8.70 -5.94
N THR A 125 7.72 -7.46 -5.81
CA THR A 125 6.93 -6.77 -6.83
C THR A 125 7.60 -5.45 -7.17
N HIS A 126 7.78 -5.17 -8.47
CA HIS A 126 8.33 -3.93 -8.97
C HIS A 126 7.23 -3.09 -9.60
N GLY A 127 7.03 -1.90 -9.05
CA GLY A 127 6.04 -0.94 -9.53
C GLY A 127 6.67 0.22 -10.30
N PHE A 128 5.87 0.82 -11.17
CA PHE A 128 6.27 1.98 -11.97
C PHE A 128 5.10 2.96 -12.09
N ARG A 129 5.40 4.26 -12.17
CA ARG A 129 4.38 5.29 -12.41
C ARG A 129 4.14 5.43 -13.90
N ARG A 130 2.87 5.47 -14.30
CA ARG A 130 2.45 5.78 -15.66
C ARG A 130 2.34 7.30 -15.87
N TYR A 131 2.25 7.68 -17.14
CA TYR A 131 2.01 9.08 -17.55
C TYR A 131 0.77 9.65 -16.88
N GLU A 132 0.77 10.94 -16.60
CA GLU A 132 -0.33 11.69 -15.98
C GLU A 132 -0.86 11.04 -14.68
N GLU A 133 -0.02 10.25 -13.98
CA GLU A 133 -0.40 9.53 -12.74
C GLU A 133 -1.62 8.62 -12.89
N ARG A 134 -1.86 8.08 -14.09
CA ARG A 134 -2.98 7.19 -14.35
C ARG A 134 -2.66 5.74 -13.98
N GLY A 135 -3.65 5.06 -13.43
CA GLY A 135 -3.66 3.60 -13.29
C GLY A 135 -3.67 2.88 -14.64
N LEU A 136 -3.62 1.54 -14.65
CA LEU A 136 -3.80 0.75 -15.87
C LEU A 136 -5.23 0.81 -16.41
N ASP A 137 -6.18 1.27 -15.61
CA ASP A 137 -7.57 1.57 -15.95
C ASP A 137 -7.76 2.89 -16.71
N ASP A 138 -6.66 3.67 -16.85
CA ASP A 138 -6.59 5.01 -17.42
C ASP A 138 -7.29 6.13 -16.61
N PHE A 139 -7.64 5.89 -15.34
CA PHE A 139 -8.07 6.93 -14.41
C PHE A 139 -6.89 7.48 -13.61
N VAL A 140 -6.98 8.76 -13.22
CA VAL A 140 -5.96 9.38 -12.35
C VAL A 140 -6.00 8.76 -10.97
N ASP A 141 -4.86 8.23 -10.51
CA ASP A 141 -4.73 7.68 -9.16
C ASP A 141 -4.26 8.77 -8.17
N GLY A 142 -4.50 8.53 -6.89
CA GLY A 142 -4.00 9.37 -5.80
C GLY A 142 -4.85 10.61 -5.48
N THR A 143 -5.91 10.91 -6.22
CA THR A 143 -6.75 12.11 -6.03
C THR A 143 -7.29 12.27 -4.60
N GLU A 144 -7.60 11.18 -3.90
CA GLU A 144 -8.11 11.21 -2.52
C GLU A 144 -7.02 11.20 -1.44
N ASN A 145 -5.75 11.20 -1.81
CA ASN A 145 -4.66 11.33 -0.84
C ASN A 145 -4.74 12.68 -0.11
N PRO A 146 -4.35 12.76 1.16
CA PRO A 146 -4.13 14.04 1.79
C PRO A 146 -2.99 14.79 1.09
N HIS A 147 -3.11 16.12 0.96
CA HIS A 147 -2.11 16.97 0.34
C HIS A 147 -1.42 17.86 1.38
N GLY A 148 -0.11 18.06 1.20
CA GLY A 148 0.76 18.83 2.08
C GLY A 148 1.33 17.98 3.23
N ASP A 149 2.61 18.21 3.53
CA ASP A 149 3.44 17.38 4.41
C ASP A 149 2.78 17.12 5.78
N GLU A 150 2.28 18.17 6.43
CA GLU A 150 1.65 18.07 7.75
C GLU A 150 0.43 17.13 7.73
N LYS A 151 -0.41 17.25 6.71
CA LYS A 151 -1.63 16.47 6.57
C LYS A 151 -1.32 15.01 6.18
N ILE A 152 -0.31 14.80 5.34
CA ILE A 152 0.19 13.46 4.99
C ILE A 152 0.71 12.77 6.24
N LEU A 153 1.61 13.43 6.99
CA LEU A 153 2.22 12.85 8.19
C LEU A 153 1.18 12.58 9.29
N SER A 154 0.28 13.54 9.57
CA SER A 154 -0.78 13.34 10.58
C SER A 154 -1.81 12.28 10.20
N THR A 155 -1.99 11.97 8.91
CA THR A 155 -2.85 10.88 8.45
C THR A 155 -2.15 9.52 8.56
N ALA A 156 -0.85 9.47 8.25
CA ALA A 156 -0.11 8.22 8.17
C ALA A 156 0.48 7.78 9.51
N LEU A 157 0.93 8.71 10.36
CA LEU A 157 1.71 8.41 11.56
C LEU A 157 0.85 8.46 12.82
N ASP A 158 1.04 7.47 13.68
CA ASP A 158 0.49 7.43 15.02
C ASP A 158 1.32 8.28 16.04
N GLU A 159 0.94 8.26 17.30
CA GLU A 159 1.60 8.98 18.38
C GLU A 159 3.04 8.52 18.66
N HIS A 160 3.43 7.33 18.19
CA HIS A 160 4.78 6.77 18.31
C HIS A 160 5.65 7.04 17.07
N GLY A 161 5.11 7.76 16.07
CA GLY A 161 5.75 7.99 14.77
C GLY A 161 5.82 6.71 13.92
N GLY A 162 4.99 5.73 14.23
CA GLY A 162 4.78 4.51 13.46
C GLY A 162 3.58 4.63 12.52
N SER A 163 3.32 3.60 11.73
CA SER A 163 2.21 3.55 10.78
C SER A 163 1.68 2.14 10.62
N TYR A 164 0.37 1.98 10.59
CA TYR A 164 -0.25 0.75 10.09
C TYR A 164 -0.15 0.74 8.56
N VAL A 165 0.20 -0.42 8.02
CA VAL A 165 0.43 -0.58 6.58
C VAL A 165 -0.42 -1.74 6.04
N LEU A 166 -1.13 -1.50 4.95
CA LEU A 166 -1.71 -2.55 4.11
C LEU A 166 -0.83 -2.73 2.88
N MET A 167 -0.42 -3.96 2.60
CA MET A 167 0.12 -4.35 1.29
C MET A 167 -0.83 -5.33 0.63
N GLN A 168 -1.27 -5.01 -0.59
CA GLN A 168 -2.20 -5.82 -1.35
C GLN A 168 -1.89 -5.72 -2.84
N ARG A 169 -1.84 -6.86 -3.54
CA ARG A 169 -1.74 -6.88 -4.99
C ARG A 169 -3.09 -7.15 -5.62
N PHE A 170 -3.41 -6.38 -6.62
CA PHE A 170 -4.56 -6.60 -7.49
C PHE A 170 -4.08 -6.96 -8.89
N ALA A 171 -4.55 -8.09 -9.42
CA ALA A 171 -4.43 -8.40 -10.84
C ALA A 171 -5.60 -7.75 -11.61
N HIS A 172 -5.31 -7.15 -12.77
CA HIS A 172 -6.30 -6.47 -13.60
C HIS A 172 -6.60 -7.26 -14.87
N ASP A 173 -7.88 -7.45 -15.17
CA ASP A 173 -8.35 -7.93 -16.46
C ASP A 173 -8.67 -6.74 -17.37
N LEU A 174 -7.63 -6.21 -18.01
CA LEU A 174 -7.78 -5.06 -18.91
C LEU A 174 -8.60 -5.40 -20.16
N SER A 175 -8.58 -6.66 -20.60
CA SER A 175 -9.40 -7.11 -21.74
C SER A 175 -10.90 -7.05 -21.42
N LYS A 176 -11.27 -7.42 -20.19
CA LYS A 176 -12.64 -7.29 -19.69
C LYS A 176 -13.00 -5.82 -19.49
N TRP A 177 -12.09 -5.03 -18.88
CA TRP A 177 -12.30 -3.60 -18.63
C TRP A 177 -12.59 -2.81 -19.91
N GLN A 178 -11.87 -3.10 -20.99
CA GLN A 178 -12.04 -2.46 -22.29
C GLN A 178 -13.39 -2.77 -22.98
N GLN A 179 -14.14 -3.78 -22.53
CA GLN A 179 -15.47 -4.08 -23.04
C GLN A 179 -16.55 -3.15 -22.46
N TYR A 180 -16.29 -2.49 -21.33
CA TYR A 180 -17.18 -1.50 -20.77
C TYR A 180 -17.02 -0.16 -21.50
N SER A 181 -18.14 0.50 -21.78
CA SER A 181 -18.16 1.88 -22.29
C SER A 181 -17.49 2.85 -21.31
N VAL A 182 -17.03 3.99 -21.79
CA VAL A 182 -16.47 5.05 -20.93
C VAL A 182 -17.43 5.41 -19.80
N ALA A 183 -18.72 5.54 -20.10
CA ALA A 183 -19.74 5.86 -19.09
C ALA A 183 -19.84 4.78 -17.98
N GLU A 184 -19.75 3.50 -18.31
CA GLU A 184 -19.74 2.40 -17.33
C GLU A 184 -18.45 2.34 -16.53
N GLN A 185 -17.32 2.70 -17.16
CA GLN A 185 -16.03 2.83 -16.45
C GLN A 185 -16.08 4.01 -15.47
N GLU A 186 -16.58 5.16 -15.88
CA GLU A 186 -16.78 6.34 -15.02
C GLU A 186 -17.76 6.08 -13.87
N GLU A 187 -18.87 5.37 -14.14
CA GLU A 187 -19.79 4.90 -13.10
C GLU A 187 -19.07 4.00 -12.08
N SER A 188 -18.18 3.12 -12.55
CA SER A 188 -17.42 2.20 -11.67
C SER A 188 -16.47 2.93 -10.74
N ILE A 189 -15.85 4.02 -11.20
CA ILE A 189 -14.94 4.83 -10.41
C ILE A 189 -15.71 5.87 -9.57
N GLY A 190 -16.71 6.54 -10.17
CA GLY A 190 -17.42 7.67 -9.59
C GLY A 190 -16.82 9.03 -9.96
N ARG A 191 -16.01 9.06 -11.05
CA ARG A 191 -15.32 10.25 -11.60
C ARG A 191 -15.33 10.23 -13.12
N SER A 192 -15.23 11.41 -13.71
CA SER A 192 -14.94 11.54 -15.14
C SER A 192 -13.53 11.04 -15.46
N LYS A 193 -13.40 10.28 -16.55
CA LYS A 193 -12.13 9.72 -17.01
C LYS A 193 -11.19 10.79 -17.58
N GLU A 194 -11.76 11.75 -18.29
CA GLU A 194 -11.00 12.82 -18.95
C GLU A 194 -10.58 13.92 -17.97
N THR A 195 -11.54 14.47 -17.21
CA THR A 195 -11.32 15.65 -16.35
C THR A 195 -11.00 15.31 -14.90
N ASN A 196 -11.15 14.04 -14.49
CA ASN A 196 -11.02 13.57 -13.11
C ASN A 196 -12.00 14.27 -12.13
N GLU A 197 -13.07 14.90 -12.64
CA GLU A 197 -14.09 15.51 -11.80
C GLU A 197 -14.93 14.44 -11.08
N GLU A 198 -15.13 14.64 -9.79
CA GLU A 198 -15.95 13.77 -8.95
C GLU A 198 -17.43 13.92 -9.30
N PHE A 199 -18.14 12.81 -9.45
CA PHE A 199 -19.58 12.84 -9.65
C PHE A 199 -20.30 13.29 -8.38
N ASP A 200 -21.33 14.13 -8.54
CA ASP A 200 -22.19 14.54 -7.44
C ASP A 200 -22.75 13.31 -6.70
N LYS A 201 -22.81 13.39 -5.37
CA LYS A 201 -23.33 12.30 -4.53
C LYS A 201 -24.74 11.85 -4.92
N ALA A 202 -25.57 12.75 -5.46
CA ALA A 202 -26.94 12.45 -5.87
C ALA A 202 -27.01 11.52 -7.09
N ILE A 203 -25.97 11.48 -7.94
CA ILE A 203 -25.91 10.67 -9.16
C ILE A 203 -24.86 9.55 -9.09
N ARG A 204 -23.95 9.62 -8.11
CA ARG A 204 -22.90 8.62 -7.93
C ARG A 204 -23.50 7.27 -7.54
N HIS A 205 -23.11 6.23 -8.28
CA HIS A 205 -23.58 4.87 -7.96
C HIS A 205 -23.02 4.42 -6.60
N PRO A 206 -23.81 3.78 -5.70
CA PRO A 206 -23.37 3.36 -4.37
C PRO A 206 -22.28 2.27 -4.39
N ARG A 207 -22.12 1.57 -5.51
CA ARG A 207 -21.04 0.60 -5.75
C ARG A 207 -19.82 1.19 -6.47
N SER A 208 -19.80 2.50 -6.74
CA SER A 208 -18.60 3.11 -7.32
C SER A 208 -17.44 3.05 -6.33
N HIS A 209 -16.22 2.93 -6.85
CA HIS A 209 -15.00 2.88 -6.03
C HIS A 209 -14.92 4.05 -5.04
N LEU A 210 -15.23 5.24 -5.50
CA LEU A 210 -15.25 6.43 -4.65
C LEU A 210 -16.30 6.37 -3.53
N ALA A 211 -17.49 5.78 -3.79
CA ALA A 211 -18.50 5.60 -2.76
C ALA A 211 -18.11 4.54 -1.72
N ARG A 212 -17.34 3.51 -2.13
CA ARG A 212 -16.92 2.41 -1.27
C ARG A 212 -15.62 2.70 -0.49
N SER A 213 -14.80 3.67 -0.93
CA SER A 213 -13.48 3.95 -0.33
C SER A 213 -13.37 5.31 0.36
N ASN A 214 -14.10 6.36 -0.07
CA ASN A 214 -14.05 7.69 0.55
C ASN A 214 -15.05 7.82 1.70
N LEU A 215 -14.76 7.16 2.81
CA LEU A 215 -15.66 7.00 3.94
C LEU A 215 -15.51 8.10 4.99
N LYS A 216 -16.59 8.33 5.75
CA LYS A 216 -16.61 9.20 6.93
C LYS A 216 -17.29 8.51 8.10
N GLU A 217 -16.74 8.69 9.27
CA GLU A 217 -17.34 8.25 10.54
C GLU A 217 -17.49 9.46 11.46
N ASN A 218 -18.68 9.69 11.98
CA ASN A 218 -19.02 10.87 12.79
C ASN A 218 -18.60 12.21 12.15
N GLY A 219 -18.70 12.31 10.81
CA GLY A 219 -18.32 13.51 10.06
C GLY A 219 -16.81 13.63 9.75
N VAL A 220 -15.97 12.77 10.30
CA VAL A 220 -14.52 12.74 10.08
C VAL A 220 -14.17 11.73 8.99
N GLY A 221 -13.34 12.12 8.02
CA GLY A 221 -12.89 11.22 6.94
C GLY A 221 -11.95 10.14 7.45
N LEU A 222 -12.21 8.89 7.07
CA LEU A 222 -11.30 7.76 7.34
C LEU A 222 -10.18 7.76 6.28
N LYS A 223 -9.30 8.76 6.34
CA LYS A 223 -8.25 8.95 5.34
C LYS A 223 -7.06 8.03 5.58
N ILE A 224 -6.41 7.66 4.47
CA ILE A 224 -5.17 6.88 4.39
C ILE A 224 -4.22 7.56 3.42
N VAL A 225 -2.93 7.29 3.50
CA VAL A 225 -1.92 7.75 2.55
C VAL A 225 -1.54 6.59 1.64
N ARG A 226 -1.85 6.69 0.35
CA ARG A 226 -1.52 5.65 -0.64
C ARG A 226 -0.23 5.99 -1.38
N ARG A 227 0.64 4.99 -1.55
CA ARG A 227 1.87 5.06 -2.34
C ARG A 227 1.94 3.89 -3.32
N SER A 228 0.77 3.56 -3.85
CA SER A 228 0.56 2.47 -4.80
C SER A 228 1.18 2.76 -6.16
N LEU A 229 1.56 1.71 -6.86
CA LEU A 229 2.09 1.82 -8.23
C LEU A 229 1.55 0.67 -9.09
N PRO A 230 1.24 0.91 -10.37
CA PRO A 230 1.05 -0.17 -11.34
C PRO A 230 2.26 -1.11 -11.36
N TYR A 231 2.02 -2.40 -11.59
CA TYR A 231 3.06 -3.41 -11.73
C TYR A 231 2.75 -4.39 -12.84
N GLY A 232 3.74 -5.20 -13.22
CA GLY A 232 3.56 -6.38 -14.05
C GLY A 232 4.22 -6.30 -15.42
N THR A 233 3.81 -7.21 -16.29
CA THR A 233 4.32 -7.32 -17.66
C THR A 233 3.21 -7.12 -18.68
N ALA A 234 3.52 -6.55 -19.83
CA ALA A 234 2.53 -6.29 -20.87
C ALA A 234 1.87 -7.57 -21.43
N SER A 235 2.57 -8.71 -21.39
CA SER A 235 2.11 -9.99 -21.90
C SER A 235 1.64 -10.97 -20.82
N GLY A 236 1.80 -10.64 -19.54
CA GLY A 236 1.48 -11.51 -18.42
C GLY A 236 0.64 -10.81 -17.36
N GLU A 237 0.77 -11.26 -16.11
CA GLU A 237 0.08 -10.63 -14.98
C GLU A 237 0.50 -9.16 -14.85
N HIS A 238 -0.48 -8.30 -14.66
CA HIS A 238 -0.31 -6.87 -14.40
C HIS A 238 -1.48 -6.35 -13.56
N GLY A 239 -1.27 -5.20 -12.92
CA GLY A 239 -2.29 -4.63 -12.06
C GLY A 239 -1.76 -3.52 -11.16
N LEU A 240 -2.19 -3.51 -9.89
CA LEU A 240 -1.83 -2.51 -8.90
C LEU A 240 -1.16 -3.15 -7.68
N ALA A 241 0.07 -2.74 -7.38
CA ALA A 241 0.69 -2.95 -6.08
C ALA A 241 0.16 -1.86 -5.15
N PHE A 242 -0.93 -2.19 -4.44
CA PHE A 242 -1.59 -1.27 -3.54
C PHE A 242 -0.88 -1.27 -2.19
N ILE A 243 -0.40 -0.10 -1.79
CA ILE A 243 0.12 0.11 -0.45
C ILE A 243 -0.50 1.34 0.18
N ALA A 244 -0.96 1.20 1.42
CA ALA A 244 -1.56 2.28 2.19
C ALA A 244 -0.96 2.37 3.58
N TYR A 245 -0.81 3.59 4.07
CA TYR A 245 -0.31 3.96 5.38
C TYR A 245 -1.38 4.71 6.15
N ALA A 246 -1.56 4.40 7.43
CA ALA A 246 -2.52 5.09 8.29
C ALA A 246 -2.08 5.09 9.75
N ALA A 247 -2.43 6.16 10.47
CA ALA A 247 -2.24 6.25 11.92
C ALA A 247 -3.09 5.22 12.70
N ARG A 248 -4.15 4.68 12.08
CA ARG A 248 -5.03 3.67 12.65
C ARG A 248 -5.36 2.59 11.61
N LEU A 249 -5.28 1.32 12.03
CA LEU A 249 -5.67 0.20 11.17
C LEU A 249 -7.15 0.26 10.80
N HIS A 250 -8.01 0.75 11.70
CA HIS A 250 -9.43 0.96 11.47
C HIS A 250 -9.75 1.71 10.16
N ASN A 251 -8.98 2.74 9.82
CA ASN A 251 -9.21 3.51 8.59
C ASN A 251 -9.03 2.66 7.32
N ILE A 252 -8.10 1.73 7.36
CA ILE A 252 -7.84 0.77 6.26
C ILE A 252 -8.94 -0.28 6.24
N GLU A 253 -9.26 -0.87 7.38
CA GLU A 253 -10.24 -1.95 7.49
C GLU A 253 -11.64 -1.53 7.05
N ALA A 254 -12.10 -0.36 7.47
CA ALA A 254 -13.41 0.15 7.09
C ALA A 254 -13.54 0.28 5.56
N GLN A 255 -12.49 0.75 4.87
CA GLN A 255 -12.50 0.81 3.41
C GLN A 255 -12.55 -0.58 2.79
N LEU A 256 -11.76 -1.54 3.26
CA LEU A 256 -11.79 -2.93 2.77
C LEU A 256 -13.17 -3.56 2.98
N GLN A 257 -13.75 -3.43 4.17
CA GLN A 257 -15.07 -3.97 4.47
C GLN A 257 -16.13 -3.45 3.52
N HIS A 258 -16.12 -2.14 3.22
CA HIS A 258 -17.05 -1.54 2.26
C HIS A 258 -16.77 -2.00 0.82
N MET A 259 -15.51 -2.04 0.39
CA MET A 259 -15.15 -2.48 -0.96
C MET A 259 -15.56 -3.94 -1.21
N PHE A 260 -15.34 -4.82 -0.24
CA PHE A 260 -15.61 -6.25 -0.37
C PHE A 260 -17.03 -6.67 0.09
N GLY A 261 -17.88 -5.72 0.50
CA GLY A 261 -19.27 -5.97 0.86
C GLY A 261 -19.46 -6.67 2.22
N ASP A 262 -18.49 -6.57 3.13
CA ASP A 262 -18.56 -7.09 4.50
C ASP A 262 -19.20 -6.08 5.48
N VAL A 263 -20.14 -5.29 4.98
CA VAL A 263 -20.95 -4.33 5.72
C VAL A 263 -22.43 -4.60 5.53
N GLU A 264 -23.31 -3.90 6.28
CA GLU A 264 -24.75 -4.17 6.34
C GLU A 264 -25.43 -4.16 4.96
N ASP A 265 -25.04 -3.23 4.06
CA ASP A 265 -25.62 -3.12 2.72
C ASP A 265 -25.20 -4.26 1.76
N GLY A 266 -24.15 -5.01 2.09
CA GLY A 266 -23.63 -6.12 1.29
C GLY A 266 -23.13 -5.74 -0.11
N LEU A 267 -23.03 -4.44 -0.42
CA LEU A 267 -22.64 -3.97 -1.75
C LEU A 267 -21.12 -4.05 -1.92
N THR A 268 -20.69 -4.67 -3.01
CA THR A 268 -19.28 -4.73 -3.42
C THR A 268 -18.92 -3.60 -4.39
N ASP A 269 -17.66 -3.19 -4.39
CA ASP A 269 -17.09 -2.26 -5.34
C ASP A 269 -17.16 -2.83 -6.77
N PHE A 270 -17.60 -2.04 -7.75
CA PHE A 270 -17.65 -2.43 -9.15
C PHE A 270 -16.29 -2.84 -9.72
N LEU A 271 -15.20 -2.23 -9.26
CA LEU A 271 -13.86 -2.59 -9.73
C LEU A 271 -13.51 -4.04 -9.45
N LEU A 272 -13.99 -4.62 -8.33
CA LEU A 272 -13.75 -6.02 -7.99
C LEU A 272 -14.46 -7.01 -8.92
N GLU A 273 -15.49 -6.56 -9.61
CA GLU A 273 -16.21 -7.37 -10.58
C GLU A 273 -15.78 -7.08 -12.02
N ARG A 274 -15.43 -5.83 -12.34
CA ARG A 274 -15.24 -5.35 -13.71
C ARG A 274 -13.77 -5.30 -14.14
N LEU A 275 -12.83 -5.20 -13.21
CA LEU A 275 -11.41 -4.98 -13.51
C LEU A 275 -10.47 -5.80 -12.64
N SER A 276 -10.63 -5.77 -11.32
CA SER A 276 -9.56 -6.08 -10.36
C SER A 276 -9.87 -7.32 -9.53
N GLN A 277 -8.94 -8.25 -9.45
CA GLN A 277 -8.98 -9.35 -8.49
C GLN A 277 -7.88 -9.15 -7.45
N ALA A 278 -8.22 -9.10 -6.17
CA ALA A 278 -7.22 -9.15 -5.11
C ALA A 278 -6.55 -10.53 -5.08
N ILE A 279 -5.21 -10.56 -5.17
CA ILE A 279 -4.42 -11.79 -5.18
C ILE A 279 -3.52 -11.94 -3.95
N SER A 280 -3.45 -10.91 -3.12
CA SER A 280 -2.78 -10.95 -1.81
C SER A 280 -3.44 -9.97 -0.83
N GLY A 281 -3.09 -10.07 0.44
CA GLY A 281 -3.48 -9.11 1.48
C GLY A 281 -2.72 -9.38 2.78
N ALA A 282 -2.04 -8.36 3.29
CA ALA A 282 -1.27 -8.44 4.53
C ALA A 282 -1.27 -7.09 5.27
N TYR A 283 -1.35 -7.15 6.60
CA TYR A 283 -1.18 -6.00 7.48
C TYR A 283 0.18 -6.01 8.14
N TYR A 284 0.76 -4.83 8.24
CA TYR A 284 2.03 -4.62 8.89
C TYR A 284 1.98 -3.37 9.77
N TYR A 285 2.94 -3.27 10.68
CA TYR A 285 3.24 -2.05 11.40
C TYR A 285 4.66 -1.58 11.06
N ALA A 286 4.78 -0.36 10.59
CA ALA A 286 6.03 0.29 10.27
C ALA A 286 6.44 1.17 11.44
N PRO A 287 7.37 0.75 12.32
CA PRO A 287 7.77 1.56 13.45
C PRO A 287 8.65 2.74 13.04
N SER A 288 8.82 3.71 13.95
CA SER A 288 9.75 4.82 13.75
C SER A 288 11.20 4.33 13.59
N LYS A 289 12.05 5.14 12.94
CA LYS A 289 13.49 4.84 12.82
C LYS A 289 14.17 4.64 14.18
N GLU A 290 13.71 5.36 15.20
CA GLU A 290 14.23 5.22 16.56
C GLU A 290 13.89 3.84 17.14
N THR A 291 12.63 3.41 16.98
CA THR A 291 12.20 2.07 17.41
C THR A 291 12.95 0.98 16.65
N LEU A 292 13.13 1.10 15.32
CA LEU A 292 13.91 0.14 14.51
C LEU A 292 15.35 -0.05 15.01
N ARG A 293 16.00 1.01 15.51
CA ARG A 293 17.35 0.93 16.04
C ARG A 293 17.45 0.23 17.40
N ARG A 294 16.31 0.06 18.09
CA ARG A 294 16.23 -0.51 19.44
C ARG A 294 15.41 -1.80 19.50
N LEU A 295 14.93 -2.28 18.35
CA LEU A 295 14.08 -3.47 18.22
C LEU A 295 14.75 -4.75 18.78
#